data_0da224a031f0b76d869bea4644915603
#
_entry.id   0da224a031f0b76d869bea4644915603
#
_cell.length_a   1.000
_cell.length_b   1.000
_cell.length_c   1.000
_cell.angle_alpha   90.00
_cell.angle_beta   90.00
_cell.angle_gamma   90.00
#
_symmetry.space_group_name_H-M   'P 1'
#
loop_
_entity.id
_entity.type
_entity.pdbx_description
1 polymer ?
#
loop_
_entity_poly.entity_id
_entity_poly.type
_entity_poly.pdbx_seq_one_letter_code
_entity_poly.pdbx_strand_id
1 'polypeptide(L)'
;MRPRPIESGLIERLYRKANAERWRVPVGLFAEALEASANRVFGDKELSARELDRYLASLHLEDLALACACSAGDEAAWEHFIREQRPRLYHAADALAPGGRARELADSLYADLYGFDDRGQGRRSLFRYFHGRSSLATWLRAVLAQRHVDRLRAERRVEPLPEEESAAALASTSTPADPERSRYLAMIRQALGLAVARLPARDRLRLGCYYAQGLTLAATGRLLREHEATASRQLARTRRAIREDVEQQLRAEAGLTDAEIAQCFESVSEDPGPLDVGEMLGTADERKKSEIDRSP
;
A
#
# COMPACT_ATOMS: atom_id res chain seq x y z
N MET A 1 12.81 -1.00 24.27
CA MET A 1 12.56 0.42 23.97
C MET A 1 11.28 0.82 24.70
N ARG A 2 11.28 1.83 25.55
CA ARG A 2 10.04 2.25 26.24
C ARG A 2 9.28 3.17 25.27
N PRO A 3 7.99 2.91 25.03
CA PRO A 3 7.16 3.81 24.23
C PRO A 3 7.17 5.21 24.86
N ARG A 4 7.15 6.22 24.01
CA ARG A 4 7.06 7.61 24.46
C ARG A 4 5.65 7.85 24.98
N PRO A 5 5.45 8.22 26.24
CA PRO A 5 4.11 8.44 26.78
C PRO A 5 3.48 9.65 26.09
N ILE A 6 2.29 9.46 25.52
CA ILE A 6 1.46 10.53 25.01
C ILE A 6 0.65 11.12 26.16
N GLU A 7 0.51 12.43 26.21
CA GLU A 7 -0.28 13.11 27.24
C GLU A 7 -1.75 12.62 27.24
N SER A 8 -2.30 12.31 28.41
CA SER A 8 -3.67 11.78 28.57
C SER A 8 -4.73 12.67 27.91
N GLY A 9 -4.60 13.99 28.04
CA GLY A 9 -5.53 14.94 27.41
C GLY A 9 -5.53 14.89 25.88
N LEU A 10 -4.35 14.63 25.26
CA LEU A 10 -4.25 14.42 23.82
C LEU A 10 -4.90 13.10 23.40
N ILE A 11 -4.67 12.03 24.15
CA ILE A 11 -5.30 10.72 23.90
C ILE A 11 -6.82 10.84 23.93
N GLU A 12 -7.39 11.46 24.97
CA GLU A 12 -8.84 11.65 25.09
C GLU A 12 -9.45 12.46 23.96
N ARG A 13 -8.76 13.52 23.53
CA ARG A 13 -9.20 14.32 22.37
C ARG A 13 -9.20 13.51 21.07
N LEU A 14 -8.14 12.75 20.81
CA LEU A 14 -8.02 11.89 19.63
C LEU A 14 -8.99 10.72 19.67
N TYR A 15 -9.23 10.14 20.85
CA TYR A 15 -10.19 9.08 21.09
C TYR A 15 -11.62 9.51 20.72
N ARG A 16 -12.03 10.71 21.16
CA ARG A 16 -13.31 11.31 20.77
C ARG A 16 -13.39 11.59 19.26
N LYS A 17 -12.31 12.16 18.68
CA LYS A 17 -12.23 12.40 17.23
C LYS A 17 -12.31 11.09 16.42
N ALA A 18 -11.75 10.02 16.95
CA ALA A 18 -11.80 8.69 16.36
C ALA A 18 -13.16 7.99 16.48
N ASN A 19 -14.10 8.58 17.20
CA ASN A 19 -15.39 7.94 17.55
C ASN A 19 -15.20 6.53 18.15
N ALA A 20 -14.13 6.35 18.93
CA ALA A 20 -13.69 5.05 19.44
C ALA A 20 -14.66 4.46 20.47
N GLU A 21 -15.48 5.30 21.14
CA GLU A 21 -16.56 4.87 22.04
C GLU A 21 -17.61 4.01 21.33
N ARG A 22 -17.87 4.28 20.05
CA ARG A 22 -18.79 3.50 19.23
C ARG A 22 -18.47 2.00 19.27
N TRP A 23 -17.20 1.68 19.29
CA TRP A 23 -16.67 0.31 19.29
C TRP A 23 -16.22 -0.15 20.68
N ARG A 24 -16.50 0.61 21.73
CA ARG A 24 -16.07 0.28 23.10
C ARG A 24 -14.57 -0.02 23.21
N VAL A 25 -13.74 0.65 22.38
CA VAL A 25 -12.30 0.46 22.38
C VAL A 25 -11.75 0.90 23.74
N PRO A 26 -11.00 0.06 24.47
CA PRO A 26 -10.32 0.49 25.68
C PRO A 26 -9.35 1.64 25.37
N VAL A 27 -9.41 2.72 26.15
CA VAL A 27 -8.55 3.92 25.95
C VAL A 27 -7.06 3.54 25.92
N GLY A 28 -6.64 2.59 26.77
CA GLY A 28 -5.26 2.08 26.80
C GLY A 28 -4.85 1.43 25.49
N LEU A 29 -5.71 0.60 24.88
CA LEU A 29 -5.45 -0.05 23.60
C LEU A 29 -5.32 0.97 22.48
N PHE A 30 -6.16 1.99 22.48
CA PHE A 30 -6.07 3.07 21.49
C PHE A 30 -4.79 3.91 21.68
N ALA A 31 -4.41 4.18 22.93
CA ALA A 31 -3.16 4.88 23.24
C ALA A 31 -1.94 4.09 22.77
N GLU A 32 -1.89 2.77 23.01
CA GLU A 32 -0.82 1.89 22.51
C GLU A 32 -0.72 1.92 20.99
N ALA A 33 -1.85 1.95 20.28
CA ALA A 33 -1.86 2.05 18.82
C ALA A 33 -1.31 3.41 18.32
N LEU A 34 -1.65 4.51 18.98
CA LEU A 34 -1.10 5.84 18.69
C LEU A 34 0.42 5.89 18.95
N GLU A 35 0.88 5.33 20.06
CA GLU A 35 2.30 5.23 20.41
C GLU A 35 3.06 4.37 19.41
N ALA A 36 2.52 3.21 19.02
CA ALA A 36 3.10 2.35 18.01
C ALA A 36 3.25 3.07 16.65
N SER A 37 2.22 3.86 16.27
CA SER A 37 2.27 4.67 15.04
C SER A 37 3.37 5.73 15.10
N ALA A 38 3.47 6.47 16.20
CA ALA A 38 4.50 7.49 16.40
C ALA A 38 5.91 6.89 16.42
N ASN A 39 6.11 5.80 17.16
CA ASN A 39 7.39 5.10 17.26
C ASN A 39 7.84 4.54 15.90
N ARG A 40 6.90 4.07 15.07
CA ARG A 40 7.21 3.56 13.73
C ARG A 40 7.78 4.61 12.78
N VAL A 41 7.36 5.88 12.94
CA VAL A 41 7.78 6.98 12.06
C VAL A 41 9.02 7.67 12.58
N PHE A 42 9.06 7.92 13.88
CA PHE A 42 10.08 8.79 14.47
C PHE A 42 11.19 8.02 15.21
N GLY A 43 10.92 6.78 15.61
CA GLY A 43 11.89 5.99 16.36
C GLY A 43 12.35 6.72 17.62
N ASP A 44 13.66 6.90 17.75
CA ASP A 44 14.29 7.57 18.90
C ASP A 44 14.46 9.09 18.70
N LYS A 45 13.91 9.68 17.63
CA LYS A 45 13.99 11.14 17.41
C LYS A 45 13.20 11.88 18.47
N GLU A 46 13.79 12.92 19.04
CA GLU A 46 13.08 13.86 19.91
C GLU A 46 12.14 14.71 19.08
N LEU A 47 10.85 14.68 19.43
CA LEU A 47 9.81 15.50 18.83
C LEU A 47 9.32 16.53 19.86
N SER A 48 9.00 17.72 19.39
CA SER A 48 8.21 18.64 20.19
C SER A 48 6.78 18.12 20.35
N ALA A 49 6.10 18.53 21.42
CA ALA A 49 4.70 18.17 21.66
C ALA A 49 3.79 18.60 20.49
N ARG A 50 4.10 19.74 19.85
CA ARG A 50 3.35 20.23 18.68
C ARG A 50 3.51 19.37 17.42
N GLU A 51 4.70 18.85 17.18
CA GLU A 51 4.97 17.95 16.04
C GLU A 51 4.27 16.62 16.22
N LEU A 52 4.33 16.08 17.45
CA LEU A 52 3.62 14.85 17.78
C LEU A 52 2.09 15.02 17.65
N ASP A 53 1.52 16.12 18.19
CA ASP A 53 0.10 16.41 18.06
C ASP A 53 -0.31 16.50 16.58
N ARG A 54 0.42 17.26 15.77
CA ARG A 54 0.14 17.41 14.34
C ARG A 54 0.18 16.06 13.62
N TYR A 55 1.18 15.24 13.91
CA TYR A 55 1.29 13.92 13.33
C TYR A 55 0.12 13.02 13.71
N LEU A 56 -0.18 12.91 15.01
CA LEU A 56 -1.26 12.07 15.49
C LEU A 56 -2.64 12.54 14.99
N ALA A 57 -2.85 13.85 14.86
CA ALA A 57 -4.07 14.42 14.31
C ALA A 57 -4.24 14.17 12.81
N SER A 58 -3.16 13.86 12.08
CA SER A 58 -3.17 13.53 10.64
C SER A 58 -3.46 12.05 10.35
N LEU A 59 -3.54 11.20 11.38
CA LEU A 59 -3.86 9.79 11.21
C LEU A 59 -5.34 9.60 10.86
N HIS A 60 -5.64 8.51 10.17
CA HIS A 60 -6.99 8.00 9.93
C HIS A 60 -7.52 7.38 11.24
N LEU A 61 -7.93 8.26 12.15
CA LEU A 61 -8.24 7.89 13.54
C LEU A 61 -9.46 6.96 13.66
N GLU A 62 -10.50 7.17 12.86
CA GLU A 62 -11.70 6.30 12.86
C GLU A 62 -11.34 4.88 12.39
N ASP A 63 -10.54 4.76 11.35
CA ASP A 63 -10.03 3.48 10.87
C ASP A 63 -9.13 2.81 11.91
N LEU A 64 -8.32 3.59 12.63
CA LEU A 64 -7.46 3.07 13.69
C LEU A 64 -8.30 2.53 14.86
N ALA A 65 -9.35 3.25 15.24
CA ALA A 65 -10.28 2.80 16.28
C ALA A 65 -11.02 1.52 15.86
N LEU A 66 -11.49 1.45 14.61
CA LEU A 66 -12.12 0.24 14.07
C LEU A 66 -11.14 -0.95 14.07
N ALA A 67 -9.90 -0.74 13.64
CA ALA A 67 -8.86 -1.78 13.65
C ALA A 67 -8.53 -2.26 15.07
N CYS A 68 -8.46 -1.36 16.05
CA CYS A 68 -8.30 -1.70 17.46
C CYS A 68 -9.46 -2.55 17.97
N ALA A 69 -10.69 -2.17 17.68
CA ALA A 69 -11.89 -2.92 18.09
C ALA A 69 -11.93 -4.32 17.47
N CYS A 70 -11.66 -4.42 16.16
CA CYS A 70 -11.54 -5.71 15.47
C CYS A 70 -10.43 -6.58 16.07
N SER A 71 -9.29 -5.99 16.39
CA SER A 71 -8.18 -6.68 17.05
C SER A 71 -8.56 -7.18 18.45
N ALA A 72 -9.35 -6.43 19.19
CA ALA A 72 -9.89 -6.82 20.50
C ALA A 72 -11.01 -7.88 20.41
N GLY A 73 -11.59 -8.10 19.22
CA GLY A 73 -12.64 -9.10 19.00
C GLY A 73 -14.06 -8.58 19.18
N ASP A 74 -14.30 -7.27 19.08
CA ASP A 74 -15.65 -6.72 19.11
C ASP A 74 -16.42 -7.17 17.86
N GLU A 75 -17.52 -7.89 18.08
CA GLU A 75 -18.33 -8.48 16.99
C GLU A 75 -18.98 -7.40 16.12
N ALA A 76 -19.48 -6.32 16.72
CA ALA A 76 -20.14 -5.25 15.98
C ALA A 76 -19.14 -4.50 15.08
N ALA A 77 -17.90 -4.31 15.56
CA ALA A 77 -16.82 -3.76 14.76
C ALA A 77 -16.47 -4.69 13.59
N TRP A 78 -16.43 -6.01 13.83
CA TRP A 78 -16.16 -6.99 12.77
C TRP A 78 -17.28 -7.02 11.71
N GLU A 79 -18.54 -7.03 12.11
CA GLU A 79 -19.66 -6.97 11.18
C GLU A 79 -19.59 -5.71 10.31
N HIS A 80 -19.33 -4.56 10.94
CA HIS A 80 -19.15 -3.30 10.22
C HIS A 80 -17.96 -3.37 9.25
N PHE A 81 -16.81 -3.86 9.72
CA PHE A 81 -15.60 -4.02 8.91
C PHE A 81 -15.87 -4.90 7.69
N ILE A 82 -16.48 -6.06 7.84
CA ILE A 82 -16.78 -6.98 6.74
C ILE A 82 -17.73 -6.30 5.75
N ARG A 83 -18.80 -5.67 6.23
CA ARG A 83 -19.76 -5.00 5.36
C ARG A 83 -19.14 -3.91 4.50
N GLU A 84 -18.27 -3.08 5.09
CA GLU A 84 -17.65 -1.94 4.39
C GLU A 84 -16.45 -2.33 3.52
N GLN A 85 -15.64 -3.28 3.99
CA GLN A 85 -14.36 -3.56 3.32
C GLN A 85 -14.41 -4.75 2.36
N ARG A 86 -15.35 -5.70 2.54
CA ARG A 86 -15.43 -6.87 1.66
C ARG A 86 -15.65 -6.52 0.18
N PRO A 87 -16.59 -5.65 -0.18
CA PRO A 87 -16.76 -5.26 -1.59
C PRO A 87 -15.50 -4.62 -2.17
N ARG A 88 -14.84 -3.73 -1.40
CA ARG A 88 -13.61 -3.05 -1.81
C ARG A 88 -12.44 -4.01 -1.98
N LEU A 89 -12.31 -5.00 -1.08
CA LEU A 89 -11.27 -6.03 -1.18
C LEU A 89 -11.48 -6.94 -2.38
N TYR A 90 -12.72 -7.35 -2.66
CA TYR A 90 -13.01 -8.17 -3.83
C TYR A 90 -12.77 -7.42 -5.13
N HIS A 91 -13.15 -6.15 -5.19
CA HIS A 91 -12.85 -5.30 -6.34
C HIS A 91 -11.33 -5.17 -6.57
N ALA A 92 -10.56 -4.95 -5.49
CA ALA A 92 -9.11 -4.91 -5.58
C ALA A 92 -8.51 -6.26 -5.99
N ALA A 93 -9.07 -7.38 -5.53
CA ALA A 93 -8.65 -8.72 -5.91
C ALA A 93 -8.90 -8.99 -7.40
N ASP A 94 -10.06 -8.61 -7.92
CA ASP A 94 -10.40 -8.76 -9.34
C ASP A 94 -9.50 -7.92 -10.25
N ALA A 95 -9.08 -6.74 -9.78
CA ALA A 95 -8.10 -5.90 -10.48
C ALA A 95 -6.68 -6.49 -10.49
N LEU A 96 -6.31 -7.27 -9.45
CA LEU A 96 -5.00 -7.93 -9.37
C LEU A 96 -4.92 -9.19 -10.24
N ALA A 97 -5.98 -10.00 -10.24
CA ALA A 97 -6.05 -11.22 -11.04
C ALA A 97 -7.50 -11.53 -11.42
N PRO A 98 -7.91 -11.24 -12.66
CA PRO A 98 -9.20 -11.66 -13.19
C PRO A 98 -9.36 -13.18 -13.13
N GLY A 99 -10.55 -13.67 -12.78
CA GLY A 99 -10.82 -15.11 -12.75
C GLY A 99 -10.89 -15.76 -11.36
N GLY A 100 -10.99 -14.98 -10.30
CA GLY A 100 -11.36 -15.48 -8.95
C GLY A 100 -10.21 -15.91 -8.04
N ARG A 101 -9.02 -16.21 -8.56
CA ARG A 101 -7.87 -16.65 -7.73
C ARG A 101 -7.47 -15.64 -6.66
N ALA A 102 -7.54 -14.35 -6.96
CA ALA A 102 -7.21 -13.31 -5.99
C ALA A 102 -8.33 -13.08 -4.95
N ARG A 103 -9.58 -13.47 -5.22
CA ARG A 103 -10.66 -13.45 -4.23
C ARG A 103 -10.42 -14.45 -3.10
N GLU A 104 -9.88 -15.63 -3.40
CA GLU A 104 -9.46 -16.61 -2.39
C GLU A 104 -8.39 -16.02 -1.45
N LEU A 105 -7.46 -15.21 -1.99
CA LEU A 105 -6.49 -14.49 -1.17
C LEU A 105 -7.15 -13.43 -0.30
N ALA A 106 -8.16 -12.73 -0.79
CA ALA A 106 -8.93 -11.77 0.00
C ALA A 106 -9.69 -12.48 1.12
N ASP A 107 -10.27 -13.65 0.85
CA ASP A 107 -10.96 -14.45 1.87
C ASP A 107 -9.97 -15.01 2.92
N SER A 108 -8.80 -15.48 2.51
CA SER A 108 -7.76 -15.93 3.44
C SER A 108 -7.23 -14.80 4.33
N LEU A 109 -7.26 -13.55 3.83
CA LEU A 109 -6.83 -12.38 4.60
C LEU A 109 -7.68 -12.16 5.85
N TYR A 110 -8.99 -12.48 5.80
CA TYR A 110 -9.87 -12.33 6.97
C TYR A 110 -9.44 -13.21 8.13
N ALA A 111 -8.95 -14.42 7.87
CA ALA A 111 -8.45 -15.32 8.91
C ALA A 111 -7.26 -14.70 9.67
N ASP A 112 -6.33 -14.08 8.94
CA ASP A 112 -5.15 -13.43 9.55
C ASP A 112 -5.50 -12.11 10.23
N LEU A 113 -6.44 -11.35 9.66
CA LEU A 113 -6.97 -10.15 10.31
C LEU A 113 -7.66 -10.51 11.62
N TYR A 114 -8.41 -11.60 11.63
CA TYR A 114 -9.02 -12.12 12.84
C TYR A 114 -7.98 -12.64 13.83
N GLY A 115 -6.92 -13.29 13.36
CA GLY A 115 -5.83 -13.77 14.18
C GLY A 115 -6.18 -15.06 14.92
N PHE A 116 -6.39 -16.16 14.20
CA PHE A 116 -6.48 -17.48 14.82
C PHE A 116 -5.13 -17.87 15.43
N ASP A 117 -5.18 -18.43 16.61
CA ASP A 117 -4.01 -18.93 17.31
C ASP A 117 -4.02 -20.47 17.32
N ASP A 118 -3.26 -21.08 16.39
CA ASP A 118 -3.09 -22.53 16.34
C ASP A 118 -2.19 -23.09 17.47
N ARG A 119 -1.58 -22.22 18.29
CA ARG A 119 -0.52 -22.61 19.25
C ARG A 119 -0.75 -22.17 20.70
N GLY A 120 -1.92 -21.67 21.06
CA GLY A 120 -2.26 -21.28 22.44
C GLY A 120 -1.49 -20.07 22.99
N GLN A 121 -0.87 -19.25 22.12
CA GLN A 121 -0.10 -18.06 22.53
C GLN A 121 -0.91 -16.76 22.50
N GLY A 122 -2.21 -16.84 22.33
CA GLY A 122 -3.10 -15.69 22.24
C GLY A 122 -3.27 -15.17 20.82
N ARG A 123 -4.42 -14.53 20.60
CA ARG A 123 -4.86 -14.03 19.31
C ARG A 123 -3.91 -12.96 18.75
N ARG A 124 -3.29 -13.22 17.58
CA ARG A 124 -2.37 -12.29 16.91
C ARG A 124 -3.00 -11.70 15.66
N SER A 125 -3.92 -10.77 15.83
CA SER A 125 -4.54 -10.06 14.73
C SER A 125 -3.52 -9.30 13.87
N LEU A 126 -3.68 -9.36 12.54
CA LEU A 126 -2.87 -8.58 11.59
C LEU A 126 -3.09 -7.06 11.73
N PHE A 127 -4.23 -6.62 12.29
CA PHE A 127 -4.51 -5.21 12.54
C PHE A 127 -3.49 -4.50 13.43
N ARG A 128 -2.73 -5.23 14.25
CA ARG A 128 -1.63 -4.64 15.04
C ARG A 128 -0.55 -3.95 14.20
N TYR A 129 -0.49 -4.25 12.90
CA TYR A 129 0.42 -3.59 11.96
C TYR A 129 -0.21 -2.42 11.21
N PHE A 130 -1.48 -2.15 11.45
CA PHE A 130 -2.15 -0.98 10.93
C PHE A 130 -1.90 0.21 11.86
N HIS A 131 -1.23 1.23 11.35
CA HIS A 131 -0.79 2.40 12.13
C HIS A 131 -1.59 3.67 11.80
N GLY A 132 -2.71 3.59 11.07
CA GLY A 132 -3.56 4.72 10.74
C GLY A 132 -2.95 5.76 9.79
N ARG A 133 -1.82 5.47 9.13
CA ARG A 133 -1.13 6.40 8.22
C ARG A 133 -1.77 6.53 6.84
N SER A 134 -2.65 5.64 6.51
CA SER A 134 -3.48 5.62 5.32
C SER A 134 -4.87 5.14 5.74
N SER A 135 -5.86 5.24 4.84
CA SER A 135 -7.14 4.60 5.10
C SER A 135 -6.97 3.09 5.25
N LEU A 136 -7.86 2.47 6.03
CA LEU A 136 -7.87 1.03 6.23
C LEU A 136 -8.02 0.27 4.90
N ALA A 137 -8.86 0.79 4.00
CA ALA A 137 -9.01 0.25 2.65
C ALA A 137 -7.71 0.25 1.85
N THR A 138 -6.94 1.34 1.89
CA THR A 138 -5.64 1.45 1.22
C THR A 138 -4.62 0.47 1.80
N TRP A 139 -4.58 0.34 3.12
CA TRP A 139 -3.69 -0.61 3.78
C TRP A 139 -4.03 -2.07 3.44
N LEU A 140 -5.31 -2.43 3.46
CA LEU A 140 -5.78 -3.78 3.10
C LEU A 140 -5.43 -4.14 1.66
N ARG A 141 -5.58 -3.20 0.71
CA ARG A 141 -5.17 -3.41 -0.68
C ARG A 141 -3.67 -3.64 -0.79
N ALA A 142 -2.85 -2.88 -0.07
CA ALA A 142 -1.41 -3.08 -0.07
C ALA A 142 -1.02 -4.46 0.49
N VAL A 143 -1.69 -4.92 1.55
CA VAL A 143 -1.49 -6.26 2.11
C VAL A 143 -1.91 -7.35 1.12
N LEU A 144 -3.06 -7.18 0.46
CA LEU A 144 -3.56 -8.12 -0.55
C LEU A 144 -2.61 -8.20 -1.75
N ALA A 145 -2.17 -7.05 -2.27
CA ALA A 145 -1.21 -6.98 -3.38
C ALA A 145 0.12 -7.65 -3.02
N GLN A 146 0.62 -7.43 -1.80
CA GLN A 146 1.84 -8.09 -1.33
C GLN A 146 1.67 -9.62 -1.27
N ARG A 147 0.55 -10.11 -0.76
CA ARG A 147 0.24 -11.55 -0.72
C ARG A 147 0.11 -12.16 -2.10
N HIS A 148 -0.51 -11.44 -3.02
CA HIS A 148 -0.62 -11.89 -4.41
C HIS A 148 0.77 -12.05 -5.04
N VAL A 149 1.66 -11.06 -4.87
CA VAL A 149 3.06 -11.15 -5.32
C VAL A 149 3.80 -12.30 -4.67
N ASP A 150 3.63 -12.51 -3.37
CA ASP A 150 4.29 -13.61 -2.64
C ASP A 150 3.77 -14.98 -3.09
N ARG A 151 2.47 -15.10 -3.39
CA ARG A 151 1.87 -16.32 -3.98
C ARG A 151 2.45 -16.61 -5.37
N LEU A 152 2.47 -15.62 -6.26
CA LEU A 152 3.08 -15.77 -7.59
C LEU A 152 4.55 -16.17 -7.52
N ARG A 153 5.30 -15.66 -6.55
CA ARG A 153 6.69 -16.08 -6.31
C ARG A 153 6.80 -17.52 -5.83
N ALA A 154 5.86 -17.96 -5.00
CA ALA A 154 5.83 -19.34 -4.52
C ALA A 154 5.49 -20.31 -5.67
N GLU A 155 4.50 -19.99 -6.49
CA GLU A 155 4.09 -20.76 -7.67
C GLU A 155 5.24 -20.89 -8.67
N ARG A 156 5.94 -19.82 -9.01
CA ARG A 156 7.12 -19.84 -9.91
C ARG A 156 8.31 -20.64 -9.38
N ARG A 157 8.37 -20.96 -8.09
CA ARG A 157 9.42 -21.83 -7.50
C ARG A 157 9.11 -23.31 -7.64
N VAL A 158 7.84 -23.63 -7.86
CA VAL A 158 7.35 -25.03 -7.89
C VAL A 158 7.21 -25.54 -9.34
N GLU A 159 7.07 -24.65 -10.35
CA GLU A 159 6.95 -25.05 -11.74
C GLU A 159 8.31 -25.01 -12.47
N PRO A 160 8.73 -26.11 -13.16
CA PRO A 160 9.72 -26.04 -14.24
C PRO A 160 9.07 -25.29 -15.41
N LEU A 161 9.80 -24.37 -16.06
CA LEU A 161 9.34 -23.50 -17.13
C LEU A 161 8.39 -24.20 -18.12
N PRO A 162 7.17 -23.68 -18.33
CA PRO A 162 6.44 -23.92 -19.55
C PRO A 162 6.52 -22.69 -20.47
N GLU A 163 6.48 -23.02 -21.75
CA GLU A 163 6.49 -22.15 -22.89
C GLU A 163 5.35 -21.13 -22.90
N GLU A 164 5.59 -20.03 -23.62
CA GLU A 164 4.72 -18.85 -23.77
C GLU A 164 3.30 -19.22 -24.18
N GLU A 165 2.29 -18.81 -23.40
CA GLU A 165 0.93 -18.63 -23.92
C GLU A 165 0.32 -17.29 -23.46
N SER A 166 0.00 -16.57 -24.49
CA SER A 166 -0.80 -15.38 -24.71
C SER A 166 -1.75 -14.93 -23.59
N ALA A 167 -1.52 -13.74 -23.08
CA ALA A 167 -2.48 -13.00 -22.26
C ALA A 167 -3.63 -12.47 -23.11
N ALA A 168 -4.76 -13.16 -23.10
CA ALA A 168 -6.01 -12.64 -23.65
C ALA A 168 -6.58 -11.55 -22.73
N ALA A 169 -6.73 -10.36 -23.29
CA ALA A 169 -7.39 -9.23 -22.66
C ALA A 169 -8.87 -9.57 -22.37
N LEU A 170 -9.24 -9.62 -21.11
CA LEU A 170 -10.64 -9.70 -20.69
C LEU A 170 -11.15 -8.29 -20.34
N ALA A 171 -12.17 -7.89 -21.10
CA ALA A 171 -12.86 -6.64 -20.94
C ALA A 171 -13.50 -6.51 -19.55
N SER A 172 -13.14 -5.48 -18.83
CA SER A 172 -13.77 -5.08 -17.59
C SER A 172 -15.20 -4.61 -17.86
N THR A 173 -16.17 -5.17 -17.16
CA THR A 173 -17.54 -4.63 -17.09
C THR A 173 -17.49 -3.31 -16.33
N SER A 174 -17.60 -2.22 -17.07
CA SER A 174 -17.54 -0.86 -16.55
C SER A 174 -18.83 -0.47 -15.85
N THR A 175 -18.75 -0.22 -14.54
CA THR A 175 -19.62 0.75 -13.87
C THR A 175 -19.41 2.11 -14.55
N PRO A 176 -20.45 2.98 -14.68
CA PRO A 176 -20.29 4.27 -15.33
C PRO A 176 -19.13 5.04 -14.70
N ALA A 177 -18.08 5.26 -15.50
CA ALA A 177 -16.86 5.88 -15.03
C ALA A 177 -17.15 7.34 -14.67
N ASP A 178 -16.90 7.71 -13.44
CA ASP A 178 -16.78 9.10 -13.03
C ASP A 178 -15.74 9.79 -13.93
N PRO A 179 -16.10 10.82 -14.71
CA PRO A 179 -15.18 11.49 -15.63
C PRO A 179 -13.96 12.09 -14.93
N GLU A 180 -14.12 12.58 -13.69
CA GLU A 180 -13.03 13.11 -12.89
C GLU A 180 -12.04 12.02 -12.50
N ARG A 181 -12.52 10.84 -12.17
CA ARG A 181 -11.68 9.69 -11.84
C ARG A 181 -10.82 9.25 -13.01
N SER A 182 -11.38 9.15 -14.21
CA SER A 182 -10.63 8.79 -15.41
C SER A 182 -9.52 9.81 -15.68
N ARG A 183 -9.79 11.09 -15.43
CA ARG A 183 -8.81 12.18 -15.52
C ARG A 183 -7.69 12.01 -14.50
N TYR A 184 -8.01 11.77 -13.23
CA TYR A 184 -7.02 11.57 -12.16
C TYR A 184 -6.13 10.35 -12.43
N LEU A 185 -6.71 9.26 -12.89
CA LEU A 185 -5.97 8.07 -13.29
C LEU A 185 -4.97 8.35 -14.42
N ALA A 186 -5.40 9.09 -15.46
CA ALA A 186 -4.52 9.46 -16.56
C ALA A 186 -3.36 10.35 -16.10
N MET A 187 -3.64 11.34 -15.24
CA MET A 187 -2.63 12.25 -14.70
C MET A 187 -1.59 11.51 -13.85
N ILE A 188 -2.04 10.63 -12.96
CA ILE A 188 -1.11 9.84 -12.12
C ILE A 188 -0.29 8.86 -12.96
N ARG A 189 -0.88 8.19 -13.96
CA ARG A 189 -0.13 7.31 -14.88
C ARG A 189 0.96 8.07 -15.61
N GLN A 190 0.65 9.23 -16.14
CA GLN A 190 1.62 10.08 -16.83
C GLN A 190 2.73 10.51 -15.87
N ALA A 191 2.39 11.06 -14.71
CA ALA A 191 3.36 11.50 -13.72
C ALA A 191 4.22 10.34 -13.20
N LEU A 192 3.64 9.17 -12.98
CA LEU A 192 4.35 7.96 -12.57
C LEU A 192 5.33 7.49 -13.65
N GLY A 193 4.89 7.46 -14.91
CA GLY A 193 5.76 7.11 -16.04
C GLY A 193 6.98 8.02 -16.15
N LEU A 194 6.77 9.34 -16.02
CA LEU A 194 7.86 10.32 -16.02
C LEU A 194 8.78 10.17 -14.80
N ALA A 195 8.22 9.96 -13.61
CA ALA A 195 9.00 9.74 -12.39
C ALA A 195 9.89 8.50 -12.51
N VAL A 196 9.35 7.40 -13.02
CA VAL A 196 10.11 6.16 -13.26
C VAL A 196 11.20 6.37 -14.32
N ALA A 197 10.91 7.10 -15.41
CA ALA A 197 11.89 7.38 -16.46
C ALA A 197 13.08 8.21 -15.97
N ARG A 198 12.88 9.10 -15.00
CA ARG A 198 13.93 9.94 -14.37
C ARG A 198 14.81 9.19 -13.38
N LEU A 199 14.41 8.01 -12.92
CA LEU A 199 15.20 7.25 -11.96
C LEU A 199 16.54 6.82 -12.52
N PRO A 200 17.58 6.72 -11.67
CA PRO A 200 18.84 6.08 -12.04
C PRO A 200 18.62 4.66 -12.55
N ALA A 201 19.40 4.24 -13.56
CA ALA A 201 19.25 2.92 -14.18
C ALA A 201 19.27 1.75 -13.17
N ARG A 202 20.11 1.86 -12.12
CA ARG A 202 20.20 0.86 -11.06
C ARG A 202 18.94 0.76 -10.22
N ASP A 203 18.25 1.89 -9.99
CA ASP A 203 16.99 1.92 -9.23
C ASP A 203 15.83 1.40 -10.08
N ARG A 204 15.79 1.72 -11.39
CA ARG A 204 14.84 1.12 -12.33
C ARG A 204 15.02 -0.40 -12.43
N LEU A 205 16.27 -0.87 -12.53
CA LEU A 205 16.57 -2.30 -12.57
C LEU A 205 16.09 -2.99 -11.27
N ARG A 206 16.33 -2.37 -10.10
CA ARG A 206 15.86 -2.91 -8.81
C ARG A 206 14.34 -2.99 -8.74
N LEU A 207 13.64 -1.97 -9.23
CA LEU A 207 12.17 -1.99 -9.34
C LEU A 207 11.70 -3.10 -10.30
N GLY A 208 12.33 -3.21 -11.49
CA GLY A 208 12.04 -4.25 -12.47
C GLY A 208 12.22 -5.65 -11.90
N CYS A 209 13.35 -5.91 -11.26
CA CYS A 209 13.60 -7.19 -10.59
C CYS A 209 12.54 -7.51 -9.52
N TYR A 210 12.18 -6.53 -8.71
CA TYR A 210 11.27 -6.75 -7.60
C TYR A 210 9.80 -6.82 -8.05
N TYR A 211 9.32 -5.88 -8.87
CA TYR A 211 7.92 -5.75 -9.24
C TYR A 211 7.55 -6.48 -10.53
N ALA A 212 8.35 -6.35 -11.59
CA ALA A 212 8.04 -6.95 -12.88
C ALA A 212 8.45 -8.43 -12.94
N GLN A 213 9.66 -8.77 -12.45
CA GLN A 213 10.16 -10.14 -12.45
C GLN A 213 9.80 -10.94 -11.19
N GLY A 214 9.19 -10.30 -10.19
CA GLY A 214 8.78 -10.95 -8.95
C GLY A 214 9.92 -11.54 -8.11
N LEU A 215 11.16 -11.05 -8.26
CA LEU A 215 12.30 -11.55 -7.49
C LEU A 215 12.17 -11.19 -6.01
N THR A 216 12.67 -12.06 -5.13
CA THR A 216 12.78 -11.75 -3.70
C THR A 216 13.84 -10.66 -3.47
N LEU A 217 13.81 -9.99 -2.31
CA LEU A 217 14.84 -9.02 -1.93
C LEU A 217 16.24 -9.65 -1.93
N ALA A 218 16.36 -10.89 -1.45
CA ALA A 218 17.61 -11.64 -1.46
C ALA A 218 18.09 -11.96 -2.89
N ALA A 219 17.18 -12.33 -3.80
CA ALA A 219 17.50 -12.57 -5.20
C ALA A 219 17.87 -11.27 -5.94
N THR A 220 17.10 -10.20 -5.70
CA THR A 220 17.40 -8.85 -6.21
C THR A 220 18.76 -8.36 -5.73
N GLY A 221 19.05 -8.53 -4.44
CA GLY A 221 20.35 -8.19 -3.87
C GLY A 221 21.50 -8.96 -4.52
N ARG A 222 21.37 -10.28 -4.68
CA ARG A 222 22.39 -11.10 -5.37
C ARG A 222 22.64 -10.63 -6.80
N LEU A 223 21.56 -10.36 -7.56
CA LEU A 223 21.68 -9.88 -8.94
C LEU A 223 22.41 -8.53 -9.02
N LEU A 224 22.11 -7.63 -8.10
CA LEU A 224 22.70 -6.29 -8.05
C LEU A 224 24.00 -6.21 -7.25
N ARG A 225 24.48 -7.35 -6.73
CA ARG A 225 25.67 -7.44 -5.87
C ARG A 225 25.58 -6.55 -4.63
N GLU A 226 24.43 -6.60 -3.97
CA GLU A 226 24.18 -5.88 -2.73
C GLU A 226 23.49 -6.80 -1.71
N HIS A 227 23.63 -6.45 -0.42
CA HIS A 227 22.96 -7.22 0.64
C HIS A 227 21.44 -6.98 0.61
N GLU A 228 20.65 -8.00 0.98
CA GLU A 228 19.19 -7.95 1.01
C GLU A 228 18.64 -6.71 1.76
N ALA A 229 19.22 -6.41 2.93
CA ALA A 229 18.84 -5.22 3.71
C ALA A 229 19.12 -3.90 2.96
N THR A 230 20.14 -3.88 2.11
CA THR A 230 20.47 -2.72 1.25
C THR A 230 19.45 -2.62 0.13
N ALA A 231 19.12 -3.74 -0.55
CA ALA A 231 18.09 -3.78 -1.58
C ALA A 231 16.74 -3.28 -1.05
N SER A 232 16.36 -3.73 0.15
CA SER A 232 15.13 -3.29 0.84
C SER A 232 15.11 -1.79 1.11
N ARG A 233 16.21 -1.24 1.69
CA ARG A 233 16.32 0.20 1.99
C ARG A 233 16.29 1.04 0.72
N GLN A 234 16.99 0.62 -0.32
CA GLN A 234 17.00 1.33 -1.60
C GLN A 234 15.63 1.31 -2.28
N LEU A 235 14.92 0.17 -2.30
CA LEU A 235 13.55 0.11 -2.80
C LEU A 235 12.60 1.05 -2.03
N ALA A 236 12.74 1.13 -0.72
CA ALA A 236 11.93 2.05 0.09
C ALA A 236 12.26 3.52 -0.23
N ARG A 237 13.55 3.84 -0.45
CA ARG A 237 13.99 5.18 -0.86
C ARG A 237 13.48 5.53 -2.25
N THR A 238 13.60 4.61 -3.22
CA THR A 238 13.13 4.81 -4.59
C THR A 238 11.63 5.02 -4.65
N ARG A 239 10.83 4.25 -3.88
CA ARG A 239 9.37 4.46 -3.78
C ARG A 239 9.02 5.85 -3.25
N ARG A 240 9.77 6.34 -2.27
CA ARG A 240 9.55 7.69 -1.72
C ARG A 240 9.88 8.74 -2.76
N ALA A 241 11.01 8.62 -3.45
CA ALA A 241 11.43 9.55 -4.50
C ALA A 241 10.41 9.60 -5.66
N ILE A 242 9.87 8.43 -6.08
CA ILE A 242 8.80 8.39 -7.09
C ILE A 242 7.57 9.15 -6.60
N ARG A 243 7.15 8.92 -5.36
CA ARG A 243 5.97 9.59 -4.80
C ARG A 243 6.17 11.11 -4.75
N GLU A 244 7.32 11.56 -4.26
CA GLU A 244 7.67 12.99 -4.19
C GLU A 244 7.70 13.63 -5.57
N ASP A 245 8.27 12.95 -6.59
CA ASP A 245 8.30 13.45 -7.97
C ASP A 245 6.90 13.50 -8.59
N VAL A 246 6.06 12.47 -8.38
CA VAL A 246 4.65 12.47 -8.83
C VAL A 246 3.88 13.62 -8.18
N GLU A 247 3.98 13.80 -6.86
CA GLU A 247 3.31 14.91 -6.16
C GLU A 247 3.78 16.28 -6.69
N GLN A 248 5.08 16.44 -6.94
CA GLN A 248 5.64 17.66 -7.51
C GLN A 248 5.13 17.92 -8.93
N GLN A 249 5.05 16.90 -9.78
CA GLN A 249 4.52 17.03 -11.14
C GLN A 249 3.05 17.40 -11.13
N LEU A 250 2.24 16.77 -10.28
CA LEU A 250 0.83 17.10 -10.16
C LEU A 250 0.61 18.56 -9.70
N ARG A 251 1.47 19.08 -8.81
CA ARG A 251 1.44 20.50 -8.42
C ARG A 251 1.87 21.42 -9.55
N ALA A 252 2.98 21.11 -10.22
CA ALA A 252 3.61 22.02 -11.18
C ALA A 252 2.91 22.01 -12.54
N GLU A 253 2.51 20.85 -13.04
CA GLU A 253 1.97 20.70 -14.40
C GLU A 253 0.44 20.71 -14.42
N ALA A 254 -0.21 20.14 -13.40
CA ALA A 254 -1.66 20.09 -13.32
C ALA A 254 -2.27 21.18 -12.42
N GLY A 255 -1.46 21.94 -11.71
CA GLY A 255 -1.90 23.02 -10.82
C GLY A 255 -2.74 22.54 -9.63
N LEU A 256 -2.61 21.25 -9.24
CA LEU A 256 -3.43 20.68 -8.18
C LEU A 256 -2.95 21.13 -6.79
N THR A 257 -3.91 21.39 -5.92
CA THR A 257 -3.69 21.63 -4.50
C THR A 257 -3.34 20.33 -3.78
N ASP A 258 -2.77 20.42 -2.58
CA ASP A 258 -2.45 19.24 -1.77
C ASP A 258 -3.69 18.37 -1.45
N ALA A 259 -4.87 18.99 -1.30
CA ALA A 259 -6.13 18.28 -1.08
C ALA A 259 -6.56 17.48 -2.33
N GLU A 260 -6.45 18.09 -3.52
CA GLU A 260 -6.75 17.42 -4.79
C GLU A 260 -5.76 16.32 -5.11
N ILE A 261 -4.47 16.50 -4.78
CA ILE A 261 -3.45 15.45 -4.91
C ILE A 261 -3.79 14.26 -3.99
N ALA A 262 -4.19 14.53 -2.75
CA ALA A 262 -4.63 13.48 -1.83
C ALA A 262 -5.84 12.74 -2.39
N GLN A 263 -6.83 13.45 -2.94
CA GLN A 263 -8.01 12.87 -3.59
C GLN A 263 -7.64 12.07 -4.85
N CYS A 264 -6.68 12.54 -5.66
CA CYS A 264 -6.13 11.79 -6.79
C CYS A 264 -5.56 10.44 -6.33
N PHE A 265 -4.71 10.44 -5.30
CA PHE A 265 -4.14 9.20 -4.77
C PHE A 265 -5.21 8.28 -4.17
N GLU A 266 -6.22 8.82 -3.52
CA GLU A 266 -7.34 8.05 -2.98
C GLU A 266 -8.15 7.40 -4.10
N SER A 267 -8.51 8.14 -5.12
CA SER A 267 -9.24 7.64 -6.30
C SER A 267 -8.48 6.53 -7.04
N VAL A 268 -7.16 6.68 -7.23
CA VAL A 268 -6.29 5.65 -7.82
C VAL A 268 -6.13 4.46 -6.90
N SER A 269 -6.11 4.69 -5.58
CA SER A 269 -6.06 3.62 -4.60
C SER A 269 -7.37 2.81 -4.55
N GLU A 270 -8.50 3.39 -4.90
CA GLU A 270 -9.80 2.69 -4.99
C GLU A 270 -9.89 1.76 -6.20
N ASP A 271 -9.28 2.15 -7.32
CA ASP A 271 -9.18 1.33 -8.52
C ASP A 271 -8.00 1.83 -9.38
N PRO A 272 -6.83 1.20 -9.30
CA PRO A 272 -5.65 1.63 -10.04
C PRO A 272 -5.78 1.44 -11.56
N GLY A 273 -6.84 0.76 -12.02
CA GLY A 273 -6.95 0.32 -13.40
C GLY A 273 -5.75 -0.57 -13.81
N PRO A 274 -5.61 -0.93 -15.07
CA PRO A 274 -4.47 -1.70 -15.54
C PRO A 274 -3.19 -0.85 -15.48
N LEU A 275 -2.42 -0.94 -14.39
CA LEU A 275 -1.08 -0.39 -14.25
C LEU A 275 -0.08 -1.53 -14.49
N ASP A 276 0.45 -1.61 -15.72
CA ASP A 276 1.54 -2.52 -16.02
C ASP A 276 2.88 -1.86 -15.67
N VAL A 277 3.42 -2.23 -14.52
CA VAL A 277 4.73 -1.76 -14.07
C VAL A 277 5.84 -2.30 -14.99
N GLY A 278 5.66 -3.45 -15.61
CA GLY A 278 6.58 -4.04 -16.57
C GLY A 278 6.72 -3.17 -17.82
N GLU A 279 5.58 -2.74 -18.37
CA GLU A 279 5.53 -1.85 -19.52
C GLU A 279 6.15 -0.48 -19.20
N MET A 280 5.85 0.10 -18.02
CA MET A 280 6.44 1.37 -17.59
C MET A 280 7.97 1.30 -17.42
N LEU A 281 8.52 0.15 -17.05
CA LEU A 281 9.95 -0.05 -16.87
C LEU A 281 10.65 -0.41 -18.20
N GLY A 282 9.92 -1.03 -19.16
CA GLY A 282 10.43 -1.45 -20.48
C GLY A 282 10.49 -0.33 -21.51
N THR A 283 9.56 0.62 -21.50
CA THR A 283 9.48 1.71 -22.50
C THR A 283 10.68 2.67 -22.51
N ALA A 284 11.52 2.67 -21.48
CA ALA A 284 12.75 3.47 -21.47
C ALA A 284 13.87 2.90 -22.37
N ASP A 285 13.86 1.59 -22.60
CA ASP A 285 14.89 0.93 -23.45
C ASP A 285 14.51 0.93 -24.93
N GLU A 286 13.22 0.83 -25.25
CA GLU A 286 12.75 0.86 -26.65
C GLU A 286 12.90 2.26 -27.29
N ARG A 287 12.71 3.34 -26.53
CA ARG A 287 12.95 4.71 -27.02
C ARG A 287 14.43 4.96 -27.36
N LYS A 288 15.34 4.42 -26.58
CA LYS A 288 16.78 4.53 -26.86
C LYS A 288 17.19 3.72 -28.10
N LYS A 289 16.55 2.58 -28.31
CA LYS A 289 16.81 1.74 -29.50
C LYS A 289 16.27 2.39 -30.79
N SER A 290 15.12 3.07 -30.71
CA SER A 290 14.53 3.78 -31.86
C SER A 290 15.24 5.11 -32.19
N GLU A 291 15.94 5.74 -31.23
CA GLU A 291 16.78 6.93 -31.48
C GLU A 291 18.14 6.56 -32.09
N ILE A 292 18.69 5.42 -31.71
CA ILE A 292 19.96 4.93 -32.28
C ILE A 292 19.78 4.43 -33.73
N ASP A 293 18.61 3.87 -34.06
CA ASP A 293 18.28 3.36 -35.39
C ASP A 293 17.77 4.45 -36.35
N ARG A 294 17.62 5.71 -35.89
CA ARG A 294 17.27 6.90 -36.71
C ARG A 294 18.39 7.89 -36.94
N SER A 295 19.60 7.59 -36.51
CA SER A 295 20.76 8.43 -36.90
C SER A 295 21.36 7.93 -38.21
N PRO A 296 21.45 8.78 -39.23
CA PRO A 296 21.95 8.44 -40.58
C PRO A 296 23.45 8.17 -40.59
#